data_826c4764bd7e52c80ed662c93c9744b1
#
_entry.id   826c4764bd7e52c80ed662c93c9744b1
#
_cell.length_a   1.000
_cell.length_b   1.000
_cell.length_c   1.000
_cell.angle_alpha   90.00
_cell.angle_beta   90.00
_cell.angle_gamma   90.00
#
_symmetry.space_group_name_H-M   'P 1'
#
loop_
_entity.id
_entity.type
_entity.pdbx_description
1 polymer ?
#
loop_
_entity_poly.entity_id
_entity_poly.type
_entity_poly.pdbx_seq_one_letter_code
_entity_poly.pdbx_strand_id
1 'polypeptide(L)'
;MTKKITLAEQALKVLSGGTPTPDNEITLQELMLFVNQAFASVVKRFYFEGRNEGEIWINGNVIYDFEQDVSKDTTKGLYYAEVPETGVTLPYDMEIYQVSPTKDQANTFVPVQNGFVGLYNGLEAGRLEGRIGYFLENGRIYFVNMDALNNAETVLMKLVAPFGSIDDEDDINISLDIQAEIVAAAIAFYRMEQETPQDITNDGIK
;
A
#
# COMPACT_ATOMS: atom_id res chain seq x y z
N MET A 1 10.79 14.82 -10.86
CA MET A 1 9.92 14.16 -9.88
C MET A 1 8.53 14.71 -10.09
N THR A 2 7.52 13.89 -9.99
CA THR A 2 6.13 14.28 -10.26
C THR A 2 5.38 14.25 -8.94
N LYS A 3 4.57 15.27 -8.66
CA LYS A 3 3.74 15.29 -7.47
C LYS A 3 2.47 14.47 -7.71
N LYS A 4 1.92 13.91 -6.65
CA LYS A 4 0.66 13.17 -6.71
C LYS A 4 -0.49 14.03 -7.26
N ILE A 5 -0.59 15.29 -6.81
CA ILE A 5 -1.58 16.24 -7.30
C ILE A 5 -1.45 16.50 -8.81
N THR A 6 -0.23 16.45 -9.37
CA THR A 6 -0.01 16.69 -10.80
C THR A 6 -0.67 15.61 -11.68
N LEU A 7 -0.82 14.38 -11.18
CA LEU A 7 -1.54 13.32 -11.90
C LEU A 7 -3.04 13.64 -12.00
N ALA A 8 -3.63 14.16 -10.91
CA ALA A 8 -5.02 14.58 -10.90
C ALA A 8 -5.25 15.81 -11.79
N GLU A 9 -4.31 16.78 -11.79
CA GLU A 9 -4.37 17.93 -12.70
C GLU A 9 -4.28 17.52 -14.18
N GLN A 10 -3.44 16.53 -14.49
CA GLN A 10 -3.36 15.98 -15.85
C GLN A 10 -4.66 15.30 -16.25
N ALA A 11 -5.27 14.50 -15.37
CA ALA A 11 -6.57 13.88 -15.61
C ALA A 11 -7.65 14.93 -15.81
N LEU A 12 -7.69 15.96 -14.96
CA LEU A 12 -8.64 17.08 -15.08
C LEU A 12 -8.48 17.80 -16.41
N LYS A 13 -7.26 18.09 -16.82
CA LYS A 13 -6.98 18.74 -18.11
C LYS A 13 -7.49 17.93 -19.30
N VAL A 14 -7.34 16.60 -19.27
CA VAL A 14 -7.86 15.72 -20.32
C VAL A 14 -9.39 15.72 -20.34
N LEU A 15 -10.03 15.62 -19.17
CA LEU A 15 -11.49 15.60 -19.05
C LEU A 15 -12.13 16.94 -19.47
N SER A 16 -11.45 18.06 -19.21
CA SER A 16 -11.90 19.42 -19.57
C SER A 16 -11.61 19.81 -21.02
N GLY A 17 -11.08 18.90 -21.85
CA GLY A 17 -10.70 19.23 -23.22
C GLY A 17 -9.52 20.21 -23.34
N GLY A 18 -8.70 20.32 -22.31
CA GLY A 18 -7.43 21.08 -22.28
C GLY A 18 -7.40 22.32 -21.40
N THR A 19 -8.52 22.92 -21.07
CA THR A 19 -8.60 24.14 -20.22
C THR A 19 -9.60 23.91 -19.07
N PRO A 20 -9.12 23.57 -17.86
CA PRO A 20 -10.01 23.50 -16.70
C PRO A 20 -10.68 24.83 -16.42
N THR A 21 -12.00 24.82 -16.25
CA THR A 21 -12.79 25.98 -15.86
C THR A 21 -13.38 25.77 -14.47
N PRO A 22 -13.73 26.84 -13.72
CA PRO A 22 -14.38 26.70 -12.41
C PRO A 22 -15.74 25.96 -12.46
N ASP A 23 -16.35 25.89 -13.64
CA ASP A 23 -17.67 25.25 -13.87
C ASP A 23 -17.54 23.76 -14.27
N ASN A 24 -16.34 23.15 -14.10
CA ASN A 24 -16.18 21.72 -14.33
C ASN A 24 -17.04 20.92 -13.35
N GLU A 25 -17.72 19.90 -13.85
CA GLU A 25 -18.57 19.01 -13.06
C GLU A 25 -17.79 18.20 -12.01
N ILE A 26 -16.47 18.03 -12.21
CA ILE A 26 -15.59 17.27 -11.30
C ILE A 26 -14.57 18.19 -10.62
N THR A 27 -14.39 17.98 -9.34
CA THR A 27 -13.37 18.67 -8.53
C THR A 27 -12.03 17.92 -8.54
N LEU A 28 -10.95 18.66 -8.24
CA LEU A 28 -9.62 18.05 -8.10
C LEU A 28 -9.58 17.01 -6.98
N GLN A 29 -10.33 17.22 -5.88
CA GLN A 29 -10.40 16.27 -4.77
C GLN A 29 -11.06 14.96 -5.17
N GLU A 30 -12.13 14.98 -5.95
CA GLU A 30 -12.76 13.77 -6.47
C GLU A 30 -11.80 13.02 -7.40
N LEU A 31 -11.09 13.73 -8.29
CA LEU A 31 -10.06 13.10 -9.13
C LEU A 31 -8.93 12.48 -8.34
N MET A 32 -8.55 13.03 -7.19
CA MET A 32 -7.55 12.42 -6.32
C MET A 32 -7.97 11.06 -5.79
N LEU A 33 -9.27 10.84 -5.51
CA LEU A 33 -9.78 9.51 -5.13
C LEU A 33 -9.59 8.52 -6.27
N PHE A 34 -9.93 8.90 -7.50
CA PHE A 34 -9.73 8.05 -8.68
C PHE A 34 -8.25 7.80 -8.98
N VAL A 35 -7.38 8.78 -8.76
CA VAL A 35 -5.93 8.61 -8.89
C VAL A 35 -5.41 7.59 -7.89
N ASN A 36 -5.86 7.61 -6.64
CA ASN A 36 -5.49 6.62 -5.63
C ASN A 36 -5.94 5.20 -6.03
N GLN A 37 -7.18 5.05 -6.50
CA GLN A 37 -7.73 3.77 -6.98
C GLN A 37 -6.98 3.27 -8.23
N ALA A 38 -6.72 4.17 -9.18
CA ALA A 38 -5.99 3.87 -10.40
C ALA A 38 -4.58 3.37 -10.10
N PHE A 39 -3.88 4.04 -9.20
CA PHE A 39 -2.55 3.64 -8.76
C PHE A 39 -2.56 2.21 -8.19
N ALA A 40 -3.46 1.93 -7.25
CA ALA A 40 -3.61 0.59 -6.68
C ALA A 40 -3.90 -0.47 -7.75
N SER A 41 -4.75 -0.15 -8.73
CA SER A 41 -5.08 -1.05 -9.84
C SER A 41 -3.89 -1.32 -10.75
N VAL A 42 -3.14 -0.28 -11.11
CA VAL A 42 -1.96 -0.38 -11.98
C VAL A 42 -0.86 -1.21 -11.29
N VAL A 43 -0.57 -0.95 -10.02
CA VAL A 43 0.43 -1.74 -9.26
C VAL A 43 0.02 -3.21 -9.14
N LYS A 44 -1.26 -3.50 -8.86
CA LYS A 44 -1.77 -4.88 -8.83
C LYS A 44 -1.58 -5.58 -10.17
N ARG A 45 -1.89 -4.90 -11.26
CA ARG A 45 -1.71 -5.46 -12.61
C ARG A 45 -0.25 -5.81 -12.87
N PHE A 46 0.68 -4.90 -12.62
CA PHE A 46 2.11 -5.17 -12.79
C PHE A 46 2.61 -6.33 -11.94
N TYR A 47 2.13 -6.44 -10.71
CA TYR A 47 2.45 -7.56 -9.85
C TYR A 47 2.00 -8.90 -10.47
N PHE A 48 0.77 -8.96 -10.98
CA PHE A 48 0.24 -10.20 -11.57
C PHE A 48 0.88 -10.51 -12.92
N GLU A 49 1.19 -9.52 -13.75
CA GLU A 49 1.90 -9.68 -15.01
C GLU A 49 3.31 -10.23 -14.76
N GLY A 50 4.10 -9.62 -13.89
CA GLY A 50 5.42 -10.10 -13.52
C GLY A 50 5.40 -11.52 -12.96
N ARG A 51 4.41 -11.86 -12.12
CA ARG A 51 4.25 -13.22 -11.61
C ARG A 51 3.97 -14.26 -12.70
N ASN A 52 3.19 -13.93 -13.71
CA ASN A 52 2.91 -14.81 -14.83
C ASN A 52 4.14 -15.08 -15.68
N GLU A 53 5.07 -14.14 -15.74
CA GLU A 53 6.36 -14.26 -16.43
C GLU A 53 7.43 -14.97 -15.57
N GLY A 54 7.10 -15.34 -14.33
CA GLY A 54 8.01 -16.00 -13.39
C GLY A 54 8.93 -15.02 -12.65
N GLU A 55 8.74 -13.74 -12.85
CA GLU A 55 9.46 -12.66 -12.17
C GLU A 55 8.62 -12.13 -10.99
N ILE A 56 9.03 -12.46 -9.78
CA ILE A 56 8.43 -11.90 -8.56
C ILE A 56 9.28 -10.68 -8.17
N TRP A 57 9.11 -9.58 -8.87
CA TRP A 57 9.68 -8.35 -8.37
C TRP A 57 8.72 -7.17 -8.47
N ILE A 58 8.81 -6.32 -7.48
CA ILE A 58 8.06 -5.09 -7.39
C ILE A 58 9.04 -3.97 -7.72
N ASN A 59 8.65 -3.10 -8.63
CA ASN A 59 9.49 -1.97 -8.99
C ASN A 59 9.83 -1.15 -7.73
N GLY A 60 11.12 -0.97 -7.44
CA GLY A 60 11.57 -0.20 -6.28
C GLY A 60 11.03 1.23 -6.23
N ASN A 61 10.59 1.77 -7.37
CA ASN A 61 9.98 3.10 -7.46
C ASN A 61 8.59 3.19 -6.81
N VAL A 62 7.95 2.07 -6.49
CA VAL A 62 6.65 2.00 -5.81
C VAL A 62 6.76 1.54 -4.36
N ILE A 63 7.98 1.44 -3.84
CA ILE A 63 8.27 1.07 -2.46
C ILE A 63 8.59 2.32 -1.67
N TYR A 64 7.91 2.48 -0.53
CA TYR A 64 8.08 3.62 0.38
C TYR A 64 8.49 3.16 1.76
N ASP A 65 9.33 3.96 2.40
CA ASP A 65 9.89 3.70 3.72
C ASP A 65 9.06 4.41 4.80
N PHE A 66 8.62 3.65 5.81
CA PHE A 66 7.89 4.15 6.97
C PHE A 66 8.57 3.71 8.25
N GLU A 67 8.88 4.67 9.11
CA GLU A 67 9.36 4.40 10.45
C GLU A 67 8.17 4.34 11.42
N GLN A 68 8.08 3.27 12.21
CA GLN A 68 6.97 3.03 13.12
C GLN A 68 7.48 2.65 14.50
N ASP A 69 6.81 3.17 15.53
CA ASP A 69 7.08 2.84 16.92
C ASP A 69 6.62 1.42 17.24
N VAL A 70 7.43 0.72 18.03
CA VAL A 70 7.09 -0.60 18.53
C VAL A 70 6.41 -0.48 19.89
N SER A 71 5.24 -1.08 20.01
CA SER A 71 4.44 -1.15 21.23
C SER A 71 4.22 -2.59 21.66
N LYS A 72 3.84 -2.81 22.94
CA LYS A 72 3.53 -4.14 23.46
C LYS A 72 2.02 -4.34 23.61
N ASP A 73 1.49 -5.34 22.96
CA ASP A 73 0.11 -5.78 23.18
C ASP A 73 0.06 -6.62 24.46
N THR A 74 -0.59 -6.10 25.48
CA THR A 74 -0.71 -6.75 26.79
C THR A 74 -1.61 -7.99 26.74
N THR A 75 -2.53 -8.06 25.77
CA THR A 75 -3.46 -9.18 25.63
C THR A 75 -2.79 -10.38 24.96
N LYS A 76 -2.02 -10.14 23.91
CA LYS A 76 -1.30 -11.18 23.17
C LYS A 76 0.10 -11.46 23.74
N GLY A 77 0.63 -10.54 24.54
CA GLY A 77 2.01 -10.62 25.05
C GLY A 77 3.08 -10.40 23.99
N LEU A 78 2.70 -9.99 22.78
CA LEU A 78 3.59 -9.77 21.64
C LEU A 78 3.86 -8.28 21.43
N TYR A 79 4.99 -7.96 20.85
CA TYR A 79 5.25 -6.63 20.34
C TYR A 79 4.59 -6.44 18.98
N TYR A 80 4.18 -5.21 18.69
CA TYR A 80 3.57 -4.86 17.40
C TYR A 80 3.97 -3.44 16.97
N ALA A 81 3.83 -3.18 15.68
CA ALA A 81 3.84 -1.85 15.11
C ALA A 81 2.61 -1.68 14.19
N GLU A 82 2.07 -0.48 14.13
CA GLU A 82 0.93 -0.20 13.26
C GLU A 82 1.37 -0.05 11.81
N VAL A 83 0.63 -0.67 10.90
CA VAL A 83 0.88 -0.46 9.47
C VAL A 83 0.20 0.84 9.07
N PRO A 84 0.93 1.79 8.43
CA PRO A 84 0.30 2.99 7.89
C PRO A 84 -0.87 2.60 6.98
N GLU A 85 -1.98 3.30 7.09
CA GLU A 85 -3.16 3.01 6.29
C GLU A 85 -2.85 3.06 4.79
N THR A 86 -3.51 2.19 4.04
CA THR A 86 -3.72 2.29 2.58
C THR A 86 -2.61 1.82 1.66
N GLY A 87 -1.89 0.78 2.01
CA GLY A 87 -1.11 0.02 1.01
C GLY A 87 -2.01 -0.64 -0.04
N VAL A 88 -1.46 -0.95 -1.17
CA VAL A 88 -2.12 -1.83 -2.15
C VAL A 88 -2.15 -3.23 -1.56
N THR A 89 -3.34 -3.78 -1.30
CA THR A 89 -3.47 -5.16 -0.82
C THR A 89 -3.02 -6.13 -1.89
N LEU A 90 -1.94 -6.84 -1.63
CA LEU A 90 -1.39 -7.88 -2.50
C LEU A 90 -1.58 -9.28 -1.86
N PRO A 91 -1.64 -10.36 -2.65
CA PRO A 91 -1.68 -11.71 -2.11
C PRO A 91 -0.46 -12.03 -1.25
N TYR A 92 -0.68 -12.81 -0.16
CA TYR A 92 0.37 -13.28 0.75
C TYR A 92 1.12 -12.16 1.47
N ASP A 93 0.44 -11.05 1.79
CA ASP A 93 1.01 -9.89 2.48
C ASP A 93 2.25 -9.30 1.75
N MET A 94 2.31 -9.44 0.42
CA MET A 94 3.40 -8.94 -0.42
C MET A 94 3.45 -7.40 -0.51
N GLU A 95 2.44 -6.72 -0.01
CA GLU A 95 2.46 -5.28 0.23
C GLU A 95 3.54 -4.88 1.23
N ILE A 96 3.92 -5.78 2.14
CA ILE A 96 5.04 -5.58 3.06
C ILE A 96 6.30 -6.12 2.40
N TYR A 97 7.04 -5.23 1.74
CA TYR A 97 8.26 -5.62 1.03
C TYR A 97 9.40 -6.03 1.98
N GLN A 98 9.57 -5.28 3.06
CA GLN A 98 10.61 -5.51 4.06
C GLN A 98 10.22 -4.91 5.40
N VAL A 99 10.59 -5.60 6.48
CA VAL A 99 10.58 -5.04 7.83
C VAL A 99 11.96 -5.25 8.44
N SER A 100 12.52 -4.23 9.08
CA SER A 100 13.85 -4.26 9.69
C SER A 100 13.95 -3.28 10.86
N PRO A 101 14.97 -3.40 11.73
CA PRO A 101 15.26 -2.34 12.69
C PRO A 101 15.67 -1.07 11.93
N THR A 102 15.24 0.10 12.40
CA THR A 102 15.61 1.39 11.79
C THR A 102 17.12 1.59 11.71
N LYS A 103 17.86 1.13 12.73
CA LYS A 103 19.33 1.28 12.83
C LYS A 103 20.13 0.24 12.05
N ASP A 104 19.52 -0.89 11.68
CA ASP A 104 20.18 -1.99 10.96
C ASP A 104 19.24 -2.57 9.90
N GLN A 105 19.15 -1.88 8.79
CA GLN A 105 18.27 -2.26 7.66
C GLN A 105 18.72 -3.55 6.95
N ALA A 106 19.96 -3.98 7.14
CA ALA A 106 20.47 -5.24 6.58
C ALA A 106 19.91 -6.47 7.33
N ASN A 107 19.53 -6.31 8.59
CA ASN A 107 18.97 -7.37 9.42
C ASN A 107 17.44 -7.44 9.27
N THR A 108 16.98 -7.99 8.16
CA THR A 108 15.56 -8.08 7.82
C THR A 108 14.85 -9.13 8.66
N PHE A 109 13.62 -8.81 9.07
CA PHE A 109 12.73 -9.74 9.75
C PHE A 109 12.14 -10.75 8.77
N VAL A 110 11.73 -11.90 9.28
CA VAL A 110 11.24 -13.02 8.47
C VAL A 110 9.71 -13.03 8.49
N PRO A 111 9.01 -13.00 7.34
CA PRO A 111 7.57 -13.15 7.32
C PRO A 111 7.16 -14.55 7.79
N VAL A 112 6.17 -14.61 8.69
CA VAL A 112 5.63 -15.82 9.31
C VAL A 112 4.13 -15.89 9.03
N GLN A 113 3.61 -17.05 8.69
CA GLN A 113 2.17 -17.22 8.54
C GLN A 113 1.48 -17.15 9.92
N ASN A 114 0.41 -16.36 10.01
CA ASN A 114 -0.32 -16.09 11.26
C ASN A 114 -0.73 -17.39 12.00
N GLY A 115 -1.19 -18.42 11.32
CA GLY A 115 -1.59 -19.70 11.94
C GLY A 115 -0.43 -20.54 12.52
N PHE A 116 0.81 -20.19 12.25
CA PHE A 116 1.99 -20.98 12.65
C PHE A 116 2.83 -20.34 13.76
N VAL A 117 2.39 -19.22 14.33
CA VAL A 117 3.13 -18.48 15.38
C VAL A 117 3.51 -19.37 16.56
N GLY A 118 2.59 -20.25 17.00
CA GLY A 118 2.86 -21.20 18.09
C GLY A 118 3.95 -22.24 17.79
N LEU A 119 4.11 -22.60 16.51
CA LEU A 119 5.18 -23.52 16.10
C LEU A 119 6.56 -22.86 16.13
N TYR A 120 6.63 -21.56 15.86
CA TYR A 120 7.90 -20.81 15.88
C TYR A 120 8.36 -20.52 17.30
N ASN A 121 7.45 -20.38 18.27
CA ASN A 121 7.78 -20.18 19.67
C ASN A 121 8.17 -21.50 20.40
N GLY A 122 7.75 -22.66 19.87
CA GLY A 122 7.94 -23.95 20.52
C GLY A 122 9.06 -24.83 19.97
N LEU A 123 9.62 -24.50 18.80
CA LEU A 123 10.66 -25.29 18.15
C LEU A 123 12.04 -24.64 18.38
N GLU A 124 12.84 -25.21 19.30
CA GLU A 124 14.24 -24.82 19.50
C GLU A 124 15.11 -24.97 18.23
N ALA A 125 14.70 -25.82 17.30
CA ALA A 125 15.29 -25.95 15.97
C ALA A 125 14.69 -24.94 14.99
N GLY A 126 14.23 -23.79 15.52
CA GLY A 126 13.39 -22.86 14.85
C GLY A 126 13.94 -22.37 13.52
N ARG A 127 13.10 -22.38 12.52
CA ARG A 127 13.34 -21.76 11.22
C ARG A 127 13.74 -20.28 11.31
N LEU A 128 13.59 -19.67 12.49
CA LEU A 128 14.00 -18.28 12.74
C LEU A 128 15.48 -18.15 13.15
N GLU A 129 16.13 -19.22 13.68
CA GLU A 129 17.56 -19.23 14.06
C GLU A 129 18.01 -17.98 14.83
N GLY A 130 17.20 -17.52 15.78
CA GLY A 130 17.43 -16.27 16.52
C GLY A 130 17.01 -14.99 15.79
N ARG A 131 16.46 -15.09 14.59
CA ARG A 131 15.88 -13.95 13.87
C ARG A 131 14.51 -13.58 14.42
N ILE A 132 14.08 -12.38 14.13
CA ILE A 132 12.73 -11.92 14.44
C ILE A 132 11.82 -12.30 13.29
N GLY A 133 10.69 -12.93 13.64
CA GLY A 133 9.59 -13.15 12.71
C GLY A 133 8.55 -12.07 12.82
N TYR A 134 7.76 -11.86 11.77
CA TYR A 134 6.60 -10.99 11.80
C TYR A 134 5.42 -11.56 11.02
N PHE A 135 4.21 -11.19 11.43
CA PHE A 135 2.98 -11.50 10.70
C PHE A 135 2.00 -10.32 10.77
N LEU A 136 1.17 -10.20 9.74
CA LEU A 136 0.16 -9.15 9.65
C LEU A 136 -1.17 -9.64 10.23
N GLU A 137 -1.79 -8.83 11.08
CA GLU A 137 -3.13 -9.08 11.61
C GLU A 137 -3.82 -7.76 11.97
N ASN A 138 -4.98 -7.53 11.40
CA ASN A 138 -5.83 -6.35 11.69
C ASN A 138 -5.08 -4.99 11.56
N GLY A 139 -4.29 -4.81 10.49
CA GLY A 139 -3.55 -3.58 10.26
C GLY A 139 -2.35 -3.37 11.18
N ARG A 140 -1.91 -4.43 11.89
CA ARG A 140 -0.73 -4.44 12.76
C ARG A 140 0.22 -5.53 12.34
N ILE A 141 1.50 -5.21 12.37
CA ILE A 141 2.56 -6.20 12.27
C ILE A 141 2.93 -6.63 13.68
N TYR A 142 2.69 -7.90 14.00
CA TYR A 142 3.11 -8.51 15.26
C TYR A 142 4.46 -9.18 15.09
N PHE A 143 5.32 -9.05 16.11
CA PHE A 143 6.66 -9.60 16.10
C PHE A 143 6.76 -10.83 16.98
N VAL A 144 7.44 -11.85 16.45
CA VAL A 144 7.77 -13.09 17.15
C VAL A 144 9.27 -13.05 17.47
N ASN A 145 9.64 -13.44 18.69
CA ASN A 145 11.02 -13.45 19.16
C ASN A 145 11.67 -12.05 19.23
N MET A 146 10.87 -11.02 19.49
CA MET A 146 11.35 -9.63 19.57
C MET A 146 12.30 -9.37 20.74
N ASP A 147 12.24 -10.21 21.80
CA ASP A 147 13.13 -10.08 22.96
C ASP A 147 14.62 -10.29 22.60
N ALA A 148 14.91 -10.88 21.43
CA ALA A 148 16.26 -11.01 20.90
C ALA A 148 16.89 -9.68 20.44
N LEU A 149 16.08 -8.67 20.18
CA LEU A 149 16.53 -7.30 19.91
C LEU A 149 16.35 -6.46 21.18
N ASN A 150 17.43 -6.24 21.91
CA ASN A 150 17.45 -5.32 23.03
C ASN A 150 16.84 -3.96 22.64
N ASN A 151 15.54 -3.77 22.91
CA ASN A 151 14.80 -2.51 22.78
C ASN A 151 14.91 -1.81 21.41
N ALA A 152 14.53 -2.45 20.30
CA ALA A 152 14.20 -1.70 19.11
C ALA A 152 12.94 -0.89 19.40
N GLU A 153 13.11 0.38 19.66
CA GLU A 153 11.99 1.33 19.90
C GLU A 153 11.22 1.58 18.62
N THR A 154 11.90 1.48 17.46
CA THR A 154 11.36 1.76 16.14
C THR A 154 11.77 0.72 15.11
N VAL A 155 10.88 0.47 14.16
CA VAL A 155 11.12 -0.40 13.01
C VAL A 155 10.89 0.35 11.72
N LEU A 156 11.66 0.01 10.69
CA LEU A 156 11.48 0.50 9.34
C LEU A 156 10.66 -0.52 8.56
N MET A 157 9.53 -0.10 8.04
CA MET A 157 8.68 -0.86 7.14
C MET A 157 8.82 -0.31 5.73
N LYS A 158 9.13 -1.18 4.77
CA LYS A 158 9.06 -0.86 3.34
C LYS A 158 7.77 -1.42 2.79
N LEU A 159 6.87 -0.53 2.37
CA LEU A 159 5.55 -0.89 1.89
C LEU A 159 5.41 -0.59 0.41
N VAL A 160 4.68 -1.45 -0.29
CA VAL A 160 4.34 -1.24 -1.69
C VAL A 160 3.19 -0.25 -1.79
N ALA A 161 3.46 0.86 -2.43
CA ALA A 161 2.47 1.84 -2.86
C ALA A 161 1.41 2.27 -1.82
N PRO A 162 1.80 2.75 -0.63
CA PRO A 162 0.83 3.36 0.28
C PRO A 162 0.48 4.78 -0.19
N PHE A 163 -0.17 4.88 -1.35
CA PHE A 163 -0.43 6.17 -2.01
C PHE A 163 -1.34 7.09 -1.19
N GLY A 164 -2.19 6.50 -0.32
CA GLY A 164 -3.00 7.25 0.64
C GLY A 164 -2.20 7.92 1.76
N SER A 165 -1.02 7.38 2.10
CA SER A 165 -0.14 7.92 3.15
C SER A 165 0.86 8.94 2.63
N ILE A 166 0.89 9.20 1.31
CA ILE A 166 1.75 10.20 0.68
C ILE A 166 0.93 11.48 0.53
N ASP A 167 1.48 12.58 1.00
CA ASP A 167 0.86 13.89 0.84
C ASP A 167 0.72 14.26 -0.65
N ASP A 168 -0.33 14.99 -0.97
CA ASP A 168 -0.66 15.34 -2.36
C ASP A 168 0.43 16.20 -3.02
N GLU A 169 1.17 16.94 -2.21
CA GLU A 169 2.27 17.80 -2.64
C GLU A 169 3.64 17.10 -2.64
N ASP A 170 3.74 15.88 -2.11
CA ASP A 170 4.99 15.15 -2.08
C ASP A 170 5.38 14.61 -3.47
N ASP A 171 6.69 14.52 -3.67
CA ASP A 171 7.26 13.97 -4.89
C ASP A 171 7.14 12.44 -4.91
N ILE A 172 6.55 11.93 -5.98
CA ILE A 172 6.47 10.50 -6.25
C ILE A 172 7.51 10.09 -7.30
N ASN A 173 8.22 9.00 -7.03
CA ASN A 173 9.25 8.50 -7.91
C ASN A 173 8.73 7.34 -8.78
N ILE A 174 7.82 7.65 -9.69
CA ILE A 174 7.29 6.68 -10.67
C ILE A 174 7.70 7.07 -12.09
N SER A 175 7.89 6.07 -12.95
CA SER A 175 8.27 6.28 -14.35
C SER A 175 7.13 6.96 -15.14
N LEU A 176 7.46 7.62 -16.24
CA LEU A 176 6.49 8.36 -17.05
C LEU A 176 5.41 7.46 -17.68
N ASP A 177 5.76 6.23 -18.04
CA ASP A 177 4.83 5.23 -18.54
C ASP A 177 3.79 4.85 -17.50
N ILE A 178 4.21 4.56 -16.26
CA ILE A 178 3.30 4.30 -15.14
C ILE A 178 2.42 5.52 -14.84
N GLN A 179 2.96 6.73 -14.89
CA GLN A 179 2.17 7.96 -14.71
C GLN A 179 1.05 8.07 -15.76
N ALA A 180 1.38 7.82 -17.03
CA ALA A 180 0.40 7.87 -18.12
C ALA A 180 -0.71 6.82 -17.93
N GLU A 181 -0.36 5.62 -17.46
CA GLU A 181 -1.34 4.57 -17.17
C GLU A 181 -2.26 4.91 -15.98
N ILE A 182 -1.70 5.49 -14.92
CA ILE A 182 -2.50 5.94 -13.76
C ILE A 182 -3.50 7.01 -14.20
N VAL A 183 -3.08 8.00 -14.97
CA VAL A 183 -3.95 9.05 -15.48
C VAL A 183 -5.06 8.45 -16.37
N ALA A 184 -4.71 7.54 -17.27
CA ALA A 184 -5.68 6.87 -18.13
C ALA A 184 -6.70 6.03 -17.32
N ALA A 185 -6.24 5.30 -16.32
CA ALA A 185 -7.10 4.49 -15.44
C ALA A 185 -8.00 5.38 -14.56
N ALA A 186 -7.51 6.49 -14.03
CA ALA A 186 -8.31 7.45 -13.25
C ALA A 186 -9.44 8.04 -14.09
N ILE A 187 -9.16 8.41 -15.34
CA ILE A 187 -10.17 8.89 -16.29
C ILE A 187 -11.22 7.80 -16.60
N ALA A 188 -10.77 6.56 -16.75
CA ALA A 188 -11.67 5.44 -16.99
C ALA A 188 -12.60 5.18 -15.80
N PHE A 189 -12.11 5.22 -14.56
CA PHE A 189 -12.93 5.08 -13.35
C PHE A 189 -13.96 6.19 -13.22
N TYR A 190 -13.56 7.44 -13.46
CA TYR A 190 -14.50 8.56 -13.46
C TYR A 190 -15.64 8.36 -14.49
N ARG A 191 -15.31 7.96 -15.72
CA ARG A 191 -16.32 7.71 -16.75
C ARG A 191 -17.25 6.57 -16.39
N MET A 192 -16.75 5.49 -15.79
CA MET A 192 -17.57 4.37 -15.31
C MET A 192 -18.58 4.82 -14.25
N GLU A 193 -18.19 5.72 -13.36
CA GLU A 193 -19.10 6.26 -12.34
C GLU A 193 -20.21 7.09 -12.98
N GLN A 194 -19.88 7.90 -13.97
CA GLN A 194 -20.90 8.70 -14.72
C GLN A 194 -21.89 7.83 -15.51
N GLU A 195 -21.44 6.69 -16.02
CA GLU A 195 -22.27 5.76 -16.78
C GLU A 195 -23.13 4.86 -15.88
N THR A 196 -22.86 4.80 -14.58
CA THR A 196 -23.66 4.02 -13.64
C THR A 196 -24.97 4.78 -13.38
N PRO A 197 -26.16 4.22 -13.74
CA PRO A 197 -27.43 4.90 -13.50
C PRO A 197 -27.61 5.19 -12.01
N GLN A 198 -27.72 6.46 -11.65
CA GLN A 198 -27.95 6.88 -10.25
C GLN A 198 -29.39 6.62 -9.80
N ASP A 199 -30.26 6.19 -10.69
CA ASP A 199 -31.67 5.99 -10.40
C ASP A 199 -32.00 4.51 -10.15
N ILE A 200 -31.96 4.14 -8.89
CA ILE A 200 -32.74 3.00 -8.37
C ILE A 200 -33.80 3.58 -7.42
N THR A 201 -34.51 4.58 -7.84
CA THR A 201 -35.77 4.93 -7.21
C THR A 201 -36.80 3.89 -7.68
N ASN A 202 -37.06 2.95 -6.80
CA ASN A 202 -38.09 1.93 -6.97
C ASN A 202 -39.50 2.60 -6.81
N ASP A 203 -39.90 3.35 -7.80
CA ASP A 203 -41.25 3.99 -7.86
C ASP A 203 -42.38 3.00 -8.18
N GLY A 204 -42.15 1.71 -8.04
CA GLY A 204 -43.02 0.66 -8.52
C GLY A 204 -43.82 -0.12 -7.49
N ILE A 205 -44.08 0.42 -6.29
CA ILE A 205 -45.05 -0.21 -5.37
C ILE A 205 -46.20 0.76 -5.08
N LYS A 206 -47.22 0.65 -5.89
CA LYS A 206 -48.61 1.01 -5.51
C LYS A 206 -49.34 -0.27 -5.11
#